data_4639a0c150b20beb533c1c091797af52
#
_entry.id   4639a0c150b20beb533c1c091797af52
#
_cell.length_a   1.000
_cell.length_b   1.000
_cell.length_c   1.000
_cell.angle_alpha   90.00
_cell.angle_beta   90.00
_cell.angle_gamma   90.00
#
_symmetry.space_group_name_H-M   'P 1'
#
loop_
_entity.id
_entity.type
_entity.pdbx_description
1 polymer ?
#
loop_
_entity_poly.entity_id
_entity_poly.type
_entity_poly.pdbx_seq_one_letter_code
_entity_poly.pdbx_strand_id
1 'polypeptide(L)'
;SPGEKSGTTRLAVIAAIFVSFVYAVPQVRGVGIVLSRYLGVDVATGVWAAVLVTAFIAVLGGMKGITWTQVVQYVVLITAYLIMGIALANLLTGNPIPQLAFTFSDFAVRLSELQVELGFKEYVAPFQNLSALNVFLITLTLMVGTAGLPHVIIRFYTVPKASDARWSAGWALVFIGLLYTTAPAVAVFSKYNLLNTLANKPVEEVRQIDWVQKWEQTGLLKLQDKNGDGILQMSANPDVNEVTIDRDIIVLSTPEVAKLSPFIVGLVAAGGLAAALSTAAGLLIVIASAISHDLYTRLINPGASEATKLLIARVVIFLVVVLAAPFGINPPAFIAQLVAFAFGLAASTFFPAILLGIFDRRMNMQGAVAGMIVGLVFTASYIIGTKYLGWPNFILGITAEGIGAIGMLLNFVVAYLVSRATPPPPEEIQHLVDEIRIPKGSAGSALEH
;
A
#
# COMPACT_ATOMS: atom_id res chain seq x y z
N SER A 1 16.66 -25.97 20.85
CA SER A 1 15.69 -26.99 21.27
C SER A 1 14.43 -26.92 20.40
N PRO A 2 13.61 -27.99 20.28
CA PRO A 2 12.37 -27.95 19.54
C PRO A 2 11.41 -26.86 20.02
N GLY A 3 11.41 -26.50 21.28
CA GLY A 3 10.57 -25.45 21.87
C GLY A 3 10.98 -24.03 21.48
N GLU A 4 12.29 -23.78 21.29
CA GLU A 4 12.78 -22.46 20.89
C GLU A 4 12.41 -22.11 19.44
N LYS A 5 12.55 -23.09 18.52
CA LYS A 5 12.10 -22.91 17.11
C LYS A 5 10.61 -22.57 17.01
N SER A 6 9.80 -23.10 17.95
CA SER A 6 8.36 -22.82 18.03
C SER A 6 8.05 -21.34 18.38
N GLY A 7 8.79 -20.72 19.29
CA GLY A 7 8.53 -19.34 19.75
C GLY A 7 8.75 -18.28 18.65
N THR A 8 9.87 -18.36 17.96
CA THR A 8 10.22 -17.42 16.87
C THR A 8 9.26 -17.53 15.71
N THR A 9 8.94 -18.77 15.32
CA THR A 9 7.96 -19.01 14.26
C THR A 9 6.60 -18.38 14.60
N ARG A 10 6.14 -18.53 15.85
CA ARG A 10 4.85 -17.94 16.29
C ARG A 10 4.86 -16.43 16.19
N LEU A 11 5.91 -15.75 16.64
CA LEU A 11 5.98 -14.30 16.57
C LEU A 11 6.02 -13.80 15.14
N ALA A 12 6.89 -14.38 14.30
CA ALA A 12 7.00 -14.01 12.90
C ALA A 12 5.66 -14.20 12.15
N VAL A 13 4.94 -15.28 12.45
CA VAL A 13 3.62 -15.55 11.89
C VAL A 13 2.60 -14.53 12.34
N ILE A 14 2.53 -14.21 13.63
CA ILE A 14 1.62 -13.18 14.16
C ILE A 14 1.90 -11.82 13.52
N ALA A 15 3.17 -11.44 13.45
CA ALA A 15 3.59 -10.20 12.82
C ALA A 15 3.21 -10.16 11.33
N ALA A 16 3.42 -11.27 10.60
CA ALA A 16 3.07 -11.37 9.18
C ALA A 16 1.56 -11.25 8.95
N ILE A 17 0.75 -11.89 9.79
CA ILE A 17 -0.72 -11.78 9.76
C ILE A 17 -1.13 -10.33 10.01
N PHE A 18 -0.60 -9.69 11.05
CA PHE A 18 -0.95 -8.34 11.43
C PHE A 18 -0.58 -7.32 10.33
N VAL A 19 0.65 -7.33 9.85
CA VAL A 19 1.12 -6.45 8.77
C VAL A 19 0.29 -6.65 7.49
N SER A 20 0.06 -7.91 7.12
CA SER A 20 -0.72 -8.24 5.92
C SER A 20 -2.19 -7.84 6.07
N PHE A 21 -2.78 -7.96 7.27
CA PHE A 21 -4.14 -7.50 7.54
C PHE A 21 -4.28 -5.99 7.41
N VAL A 22 -3.37 -5.22 8.03
CA VAL A 22 -3.34 -3.75 7.93
C VAL A 22 -3.27 -3.31 6.46
N TYR A 23 -2.53 -4.06 5.63
CA TYR A 23 -2.43 -3.78 4.20
C TYR A 23 -3.64 -4.29 3.38
N ALA A 24 -4.34 -5.32 3.83
CA ALA A 24 -5.51 -5.86 3.12
C ALA A 24 -6.74 -4.92 3.22
N VAL A 25 -6.90 -4.22 4.33
CA VAL A 25 -8.00 -3.27 4.56
C VAL A 25 -8.13 -2.23 3.44
N PRO A 26 -7.09 -1.44 3.07
CA PRO A 26 -7.19 -0.48 1.99
C PRO A 26 -7.48 -1.12 0.62
N GLN A 27 -7.10 -2.38 0.40
CA GLN A 27 -7.41 -3.08 -0.85
C GLN A 27 -8.91 -3.41 -0.95
N VAL A 28 -9.51 -3.91 0.13
CA VAL A 28 -10.95 -4.17 0.19
C VAL A 28 -11.75 -2.88 0.00
N ARG A 29 -11.31 -1.77 0.61
CA ARG A 29 -11.90 -0.45 0.39
C ARG A 29 -11.79 -0.02 -1.07
N GLY A 30 -10.61 -0.14 -1.69
CA GLY A 30 -10.40 0.25 -3.07
C GLY A 30 -11.32 -0.49 -4.05
N VAL A 31 -11.47 -1.82 -3.89
CA VAL A 31 -12.46 -2.60 -4.66
C VAL A 31 -13.88 -2.11 -4.38
N GLY A 32 -14.21 -1.84 -3.11
CA GLY A 32 -15.51 -1.35 -2.68
C GLY A 32 -15.89 -0.01 -3.31
N ILE A 33 -14.97 0.93 -3.37
CA ILE A 33 -15.18 2.23 -4.01
C ILE A 33 -15.52 2.08 -5.50
N VAL A 34 -14.75 1.26 -6.22
CA VAL A 34 -15.02 1.03 -7.65
C VAL A 34 -16.37 0.35 -7.84
N LEU A 35 -16.67 -0.70 -7.07
CA LEU A 35 -17.97 -1.38 -7.17
C LEU A 35 -19.13 -0.46 -6.78
N SER A 36 -18.99 0.33 -5.71
CA SER A 36 -19.99 1.31 -5.30
C SER A 36 -20.33 2.28 -6.46
N ARG A 37 -19.29 2.84 -7.10
CA ARG A 37 -19.47 3.78 -8.20
C ARG A 37 -20.17 3.19 -9.41
N TYR A 38 -19.78 1.97 -9.82
CA TYR A 38 -20.30 1.37 -11.07
C TYR A 38 -21.57 0.54 -10.88
N LEU A 39 -21.88 0.11 -9.66
CA LEU A 39 -23.17 -0.49 -9.32
C LEU A 39 -24.22 0.56 -8.93
N GLY A 40 -23.84 1.82 -8.74
CA GLY A 40 -24.75 2.88 -8.30
C GLY A 40 -25.29 2.69 -6.90
N VAL A 41 -24.45 2.19 -5.99
CA VAL A 41 -24.80 1.93 -4.58
C VAL A 41 -23.88 2.71 -3.63
N ASP A 42 -24.29 2.81 -2.37
CA ASP A 42 -23.45 3.41 -1.34
C ASP A 42 -22.15 2.60 -1.10
N VAL A 43 -21.15 3.25 -0.50
CA VAL A 43 -19.82 2.65 -0.29
C VAL A 43 -19.85 1.42 0.61
N ALA A 44 -20.79 1.35 1.57
CA ALA A 44 -20.90 0.19 2.45
C ALA A 44 -21.35 -1.05 1.68
N THR A 45 -22.36 -0.91 0.84
CA THR A 45 -22.81 -1.97 -0.07
C THR A 45 -21.70 -2.37 -1.06
N GLY A 46 -20.97 -1.39 -1.62
CA GLY A 46 -19.81 -1.64 -2.49
C GLY A 46 -18.71 -2.43 -1.79
N VAL A 47 -18.40 -2.13 -0.54
CA VAL A 47 -17.41 -2.88 0.26
C VAL A 47 -17.88 -4.32 0.53
N TRP A 48 -19.15 -4.55 0.84
CA TRP A 48 -19.65 -5.93 0.99
C TRP A 48 -19.61 -6.71 -0.33
N ALA A 49 -19.91 -6.07 -1.44
CA ALA A 49 -19.70 -6.68 -2.76
C ALA A 49 -18.21 -6.99 -3.00
N ALA A 50 -17.30 -6.11 -2.59
CA ALA A 50 -15.86 -6.33 -2.67
C ALA A 50 -15.41 -7.54 -1.83
N VAL A 51 -15.99 -7.76 -0.65
CA VAL A 51 -15.74 -8.96 0.17
C VAL A 51 -16.04 -10.23 -0.62
N LEU A 52 -17.20 -10.28 -1.27
CA LEU A 52 -17.59 -11.46 -2.05
C LEU A 52 -16.66 -11.71 -3.24
N VAL A 53 -16.35 -10.67 -4.02
CA VAL A 53 -15.47 -10.77 -5.19
C VAL A 53 -14.06 -11.17 -4.78
N THR A 54 -13.51 -10.52 -3.75
CA THR A 54 -12.14 -10.78 -3.27
C THR A 54 -12.01 -12.18 -2.68
N ALA A 55 -13.00 -12.61 -1.87
CA ALA A 55 -13.03 -13.95 -1.32
C ALA A 55 -13.13 -15.01 -2.41
N PHE A 56 -14.00 -14.82 -3.41
CA PHE A 56 -14.15 -15.72 -4.53
C PHE A 56 -12.83 -15.94 -5.29
N ILE A 57 -12.15 -14.84 -5.67
CA ILE A 57 -10.88 -14.90 -6.41
C ILE A 57 -9.80 -15.58 -5.57
N ALA A 58 -9.66 -15.21 -4.29
CA ALA A 58 -8.60 -15.71 -3.44
C ALA A 58 -8.81 -17.18 -3.03
N VAL A 59 -10.05 -17.60 -2.81
CA VAL A 59 -10.39 -18.99 -2.45
C VAL A 59 -10.18 -19.97 -3.62
N LEU A 60 -10.50 -19.55 -4.85
CA LEU A 60 -10.40 -20.41 -6.03
C LEU A 60 -9.02 -20.41 -6.67
N GLY A 61 -8.28 -19.29 -6.59
CA GLY A 61 -7.06 -19.08 -7.37
C GLY A 61 -5.87 -19.96 -6.98
N GLY A 62 -5.65 -20.20 -5.69
CA GLY A 62 -4.41 -20.81 -5.21
C GLY A 62 -3.16 -20.05 -5.66
N MET A 63 -1.95 -20.51 -5.30
CA MET A 63 -0.70 -19.77 -5.60
C MET A 63 -0.46 -19.58 -7.11
N LYS A 64 -0.65 -20.65 -7.89
CA LYS A 64 -0.41 -20.61 -9.35
C LYS A 64 -1.44 -19.75 -10.09
N GLY A 65 -2.72 -19.91 -9.74
CA GLY A 65 -3.81 -19.12 -10.34
C GLY A 65 -3.67 -17.64 -10.05
N ILE A 66 -3.36 -17.27 -8.80
CA ILE A 66 -3.14 -15.88 -8.41
C ILE A 66 -1.94 -15.25 -9.13
N THR A 67 -0.84 -15.99 -9.32
CA THR A 67 0.32 -15.47 -10.04
C THR A 67 -0.04 -15.09 -11.49
N TRP A 68 -0.73 -15.96 -12.22
CA TRP A 68 -1.16 -15.67 -13.59
C TRP A 68 -2.21 -14.55 -13.66
N THR A 69 -3.16 -14.54 -12.72
CA THR A 69 -4.15 -13.48 -12.62
C THR A 69 -3.48 -12.12 -12.39
N GLN A 70 -2.45 -12.05 -11.55
CA GLN A 70 -1.72 -10.82 -11.28
C GLN A 70 -0.95 -10.31 -12.50
N VAL A 71 -0.45 -11.18 -13.37
CA VAL A 71 0.17 -10.75 -14.64
C VAL A 71 -0.85 -10.02 -15.51
N VAL A 72 -2.05 -10.59 -15.69
CA VAL A 72 -3.12 -9.96 -16.47
C VAL A 72 -3.58 -8.66 -15.81
N GLN A 73 -3.78 -8.68 -14.51
CA GLN A 73 -4.17 -7.50 -13.72
C GLN A 73 -3.14 -6.36 -13.85
N TYR A 74 -1.86 -6.70 -13.86
CA TYR A 74 -0.81 -5.70 -14.06
C TYR A 74 -0.87 -5.06 -15.45
N VAL A 75 -1.08 -5.84 -16.49
CA VAL A 75 -1.24 -5.32 -17.86
C VAL A 75 -2.43 -4.36 -17.94
N VAL A 76 -3.57 -4.74 -17.36
CA VAL A 76 -4.78 -3.88 -17.32
C VAL A 76 -4.50 -2.59 -16.54
N LEU A 77 -3.93 -2.70 -15.35
CA LEU A 77 -3.62 -1.58 -14.47
C LEU A 77 -2.68 -0.56 -15.15
N ILE A 78 -1.53 -1.00 -15.68
CA ILE A 78 -0.55 -0.10 -16.27
C ILE A 78 -1.10 0.56 -17.53
N THR A 79 -1.81 -0.19 -18.36
CA THR A 79 -2.45 0.32 -19.58
C THR A 79 -3.49 1.38 -19.24
N ALA A 80 -4.36 1.11 -18.28
CA ALA A 80 -5.38 2.04 -17.81
C ALA A 80 -4.77 3.36 -17.32
N TYR A 81 -3.76 3.25 -16.46
CA TYR A 81 -3.12 4.40 -15.86
C TYR A 81 -2.37 5.27 -16.88
N LEU A 82 -1.62 4.65 -17.78
CA LEU A 82 -0.86 5.36 -18.82
C LEU A 82 -1.79 6.00 -19.85
N ILE A 83 -2.82 5.29 -20.33
CA ILE A 83 -3.77 5.85 -21.30
C ILE A 83 -4.50 7.06 -20.70
N MET A 84 -4.95 6.96 -19.44
CA MET A 84 -5.56 8.10 -18.75
C MET A 84 -4.58 9.26 -18.62
N GLY A 85 -3.34 9.01 -18.18
CA GLY A 85 -2.32 10.04 -18.04
C GLY A 85 -1.97 10.73 -19.36
N ILE A 86 -1.82 9.96 -20.43
CA ILE A 86 -1.58 10.46 -21.79
C ILE A 86 -2.76 11.31 -22.28
N ALA A 87 -3.99 10.80 -22.14
CA ALA A 87 -5.18 11.51 -22.58
C ALA A 87 -5.38 12.84 -21.82
N LEU A 88 -5.17 12.82 -20.50
CA LEU A 88 -5.27 13.98 -19.65
C LEU A 88 -4.20 15.04 -19.97
N ALA A 89 -2.95 14.61 -20.11
CA ALA A 89 -1.84 15.48 -20.49
C ALA A 89 -2.07 16.14 -21.86
N ASN A 90 -2.47 15.35 -22.85
CA ASN A 90 -2.77 15.86 -24.18
C ASN A 90 -3.97 16.83 -24.20
N LEU A 91 -5.02 16.51 -23.43
CA LEU A 91 -6.20 17.38 -23.33
C LEU A 91 -5.86 18.75 -22.75
N LEU A 92 -5.06 18.80 -21.70
CA LEU A 92 -4.77 20.03 -20.97
C LEU A 92 -3.61 20.84 -21.56
N THR A 93 -2.60 20.19 -22.12
CA THR A 93 -1.36 20.85 -22.55
C THR A 93 -1.06 20.71 -24.06
N GLY A 94 -1.77 19.84 -24.77
CA GLY A 94 -1.44 19.46 -26.14
C GLY A 94 -0.23 18.51 -26.26
N ASN A 95 0.41 18.15 -25.16
CA ASN A 95 1.54 17.23 -25.15
C ASN A 95 1.10 15.85 -24.60
N PRO A 96 1.22 14.76 -25.39
CA PRO A 96 0.75 13.44 -24.96
C PRO A 96 1.70 12.74 -23.97
N ILE A 97 2.90 13.26 -23.70
CA ILE A 97 3.85 12.67 -22.75
C ILE A 97 3.66 13.33 -21.40
N PRO A 98 3.06 12.65 -20.40
CA PRO A 98 2.69 13.25 -19.11
C PRO A 98 3.87 13.92 -18.39
N GLN A 99 5.05 13.30 -18.43
CA GLN A 99 6.27 13.82 -17.80
C GLN A 99 6.70 15.16 -18.43
N LEU A 100 6.66 15.26 -19.74
CA LEU A 100 7.00 16.49 -20.47
C LEU A 100 5.92 17.56 -20.30
N ALA A 101 4.64 17.14 -20.39
CA ALA A 101 3.50 18.01 -20.13
C ALA A 101 3.58 18.64 -18.74
N PHE A 102 3.89 17.87 -17.71
CA PHE A 102 4.07 18.37 -16.35
C PHE A 102 5.28 19.31 -16.23
N THR A 103 6.42 18.93 -16.80
CA THR A 103 7.69 19.67 -16.64
C THR A 103 7.68 21.01 -17.37
N PHE A 104 7.10 21.07 -18.58
CA PHE A 104 7.19 22.24 -19.46
C PHE A 104 5.89 23.05 -19.56
N SER A 105 4.86 22.73 -18.79
CA SER A 105 3.65 23.54 -18.66
C SER A 105 3.62 24.31 -17.34
N ASP A 106 2.73 25.28 -17.28
CA ASP A 106 2.47 26.11 -16.09
C ASP A 106 1.38 25.51 -15.16
N PHE A 107 0.88 24.30 -15.43
CA PHE A 107 -0.25 23.73 -14.68
C PHE A 107 0.04 23.54 -13.18
N ALA A 108 1.28 23.23 -12.80
CA ALA A 108 1.64 23.13 -11.39
C ALA A 108 1.55 24.50 -10.69
N VAL A 109 1.93 25.59 -11.39
CA VAL A 109 1.83 26.96 -10.89
C VAL A 109 0.36 27.37 -10.82
N ARG A 110 -0.42 27.14 -11.89
CA ARG A 110 -1.87 27.46 -11.91
C ARG A 110 -2.63 26.72 -10.80
N LEU A 111 -2.27 25.44 -10.54
CA LEU A 111 -2.85 24.70 -9.40
C LEU A 111 -2.48 25.36 -8.07
N SER A 112 -1.24 25.81 -7.94
CA SER A 112 -0.76 26.48 -6.73
C SER A 112 -1.53 27.78 -6.49
N GLU A 113 -1.68 28.62 -7.51
CA GLU A 113 -2.45 29.86 -7.46
C GLU A 113 -3.90 29.61 -7.07
N LEU A 114 -4.57 28.68 -7.75
CA LEU A 114 -5.95 28.28 -7.43
C LEU A 114 -6.11 27.80 -5.99
N GLN A 115 -5.13 27.01 -5.48
CA GLN A 115 -5.17 26.54 -4.11
C GLN A 115 -5.02 27.70 -3.10
N VAL A 116 -4.13 28.64 -3.37
CA VAL A 116 -3.94 29.82 -2.50
C VAL A 116 -5.20 30.67 -2.47
N GLU A 117 -5.86 30.90 -3.62
CA GLU A 117 -7.16 31.60 -3.71
C GLU A 117 -8.25 30.91 -2.85
N LEU A 118 -8.22 29.58 -2.76
CA LEU A 118 -9.15 28.79 -1.93
C LEU A 118 -8.70 28.67 -0.48
N GLY A 119 -7.65 29.38 -0.06
CA GLY A 119 -7.11 29.39 1.29
C GLY A 119 -6.27 28.15 1.65
N PHE A 120 -5.94 27.30 0.69
CA PHE A 120 -5.01 26.19 0.90
C PHE A 120 -3.55 26.67 0.81
N LYS A 121 -2.63 25.84 1.29
CA LYS A 121 -1.20 26.10 1.14
C LYS A 121 -0.77 25.98 -0.33
N GLU A 122 0.26 26.72 -0.67
CA GLU A 122 0.87 26.69 -2.00
C GLU A 122 1.30 25.27 -2.39
N TYR A 123 0.90 24.81 -3.59
CA TYR A 123 1.13 23.42 -4.01
C TYR A 123 2.59 23.13 -4.37
N VAL A 124 3.25 24.05 -5.06
CA VAL A 124 4.62 23.88 -5.56
C VAL A 124 5.69 24.22 -4.52
N ALA A 125 5.34 24.90 -3.43
CA ALA A 125 6.29 25.22 -2.38
C ALA A 125 6.71 23.95 -1.60
N PRO A 126 8.01 23.66 -1.51
CA PRO A 126 8.48 22.46 -0.85
C PRO A 126 8.24 22.53 0.67
N PHE A 127 7.96 21.38 1.26
CA PHE A 127 7.87 21.18 2.72
C PHE A 127 6.82 22.01 3.46
N GLN A 128 5.82 22.55 2.76
CA GLN A 128 4.73 23.32 3.38
C GLN A 128 3.77 22.45 4.21
N ASN A 129 3.47 21.24 3.73
CA ASN A 129 2.54 20.32 4.39
C ASN A 129 3.24 19.29 5.28
N LEU A 130 4.44 18.91 4.93
CA LEU A 130 5.30 17.99 5.65
C LEU A 130 6.71 18.56 5.74
N SER A 131 7.35 18.48 6.90
CA SER A 131 8.76 18.86 7.03
C SER A 131 9.67 18.00 6.16
N ALA A 132 10.85 18.52 5.80
CA ALA A 132 11.85 17.76 5.03
C ALA A 132 12.21 16.43 5.72
N LEU A 133 12.28 16.42 7.05
CA LEU A 133 12.51 15.22 7.84
C LEU A 133 11.38 14.18 7.63
N ASN A 134 10.13 14.63 7.66
CA ASN A 134 8.99 13.72 7.42
C ASN A 134 9.00 13.15 6.00
N VAL A 135 9.27 13.98 4.99
CA VAL A 135 9.38 13.51 3.60
C VAL A 135 10.48 12.45 3.47
N PHE A 136 11.66 12.70 4.06
CA PHE A 136 12.76 11.74 4.06
C PHE A 136 12.39 10.43 4.76
N LEU A 137 11.81 10.50 5.97
CA LEU A 137 11.47 9.31 6.75
C LEU A 137 10.32 8.51 6.15
N ILE A 138 9.33 9.16 5.56
CA ILE A 138 8.26 8.49 4.80
C ILE A 138 8.85 7.76 3.59
N THR A 139 9.70 8.44 2.83
CA THR A 139 10.38 7.84 1.67
C THR A 139 11.21 6.63 2.08
N LEU A 140 12.02 6.77 3.12
CA LEU A 140 12.84 5.68 3.65
C LEU A 140 11.96 4.51 4.13
N THR A 141 10.89 4.80 4.87
CA THR A 141 9.94 3.79 5.37
C THR A 141 9.30 3.00 4.23
N LEU A 142 8.82 3.68 3.18
CA LEU A 142 8.22 3.03 2.02
C LEU A 142 9.24 2.20 1.24
N MET A 143 10.44 2.72 1.06
CA MET A 143 11.52 2.06 0.33
C MET A 143 11.97 0.76 1.03
N VAL A 144 12.30 0.82 2.31
CA VAL A 144 12.76 -0.35 3.06
C VAL A 144 11.62 -1.28 3.46
N GLY A 145 10.42 -0.74 3.67
CA GLY A 145 9.21 -1.52 3.96
C GLY A 145 8.88 -2.50 2.85
N THR A 146 9.11 -2.12 1.59
CA THR A 146 8.93 -3.03 0.45
C THR A 146 9.76 -4.31 0.59
N ALA A 147 11.00 -4.20 1.08
CA ALA A 147 11.87 -5.36 1.32
C ALA A 147 11.47 -6.19 2.55
N GLY A 148 10.62 -5.65 3.43
CA GLY A 148 10.08 -6.34 4.61
C GLY A 148 8.69 -6.95 4.41
N LEU A 149 8.00 -6.67 3.30
CA LEU A 149 6.64 -7.15 3.07
C LEU A 149 6.59 -8.64 2.71
N PRO A 150 5.91 -9.50 3.51
CA PRO A 150 5.92 -10.95 3.30
C PRO A 150 5.41 -11.37 1.92
N HIS A 151 4.35 -10.74 1.40
CA HIS A 151 3.77 -11.07 0.09
C HIS A 151 4.66 -10.66 -1.10
N VAL A 152 5.59 -9.74 -0.90
CA VAL A 152 6.62 -9.38 -1.90
C VAL A 152 7.75 -10.42 -1.89
N ILE A 153 8.25 -10.75 -0.68
CA ILE A 153 9.38 -11.66 -0.52
C ILE A 153 9.06 -13.05 -1.05
N ILE A 154 7.84 -13.55 -0.82
CA ILE A 154 7.42 -14.88 -1.28
C ILE A 154 7.55 -15.06 -2.80
N ARG A 155 7.55 -13.97 -3.58
CA ARG A 155 7.68 -14.03 -5.04
C ARG A 155 9.06 -14.49 -5.51
N PHE A 156 10.10 -14.22 -4.74
CA PHE A 156 11.45 -14.70 -5.05
C PHE A 156 11.58 -16.23 -4.98
N TYR A 157 10.68 -16.90 -4.25
CA TYR A 157 10.62 -18.37 -4.19
C TYR A 157 9.80 -19.02 -5.31
N THR A 158 9.12 -18.22 -6.15
CA THR A 158 8.28 -18.74 -7.24
C THR A 158 9.01 -18.84 -8.58
N VAL A 159 10.26 -18.39 -8.66
CA VAL A 159 11.10 -18.46 -9.86
C VAL A 159 12.07 -19.64 -9.81
N PRO A 160 12.34 -20.32 -10.97
CA PRO A 160 13.19 -21.51 -11.00
C PRO A 160 14.68 -21.25 -10.69
N LYS A 161 15.19 -20.07 -11.04
CA LYS A 161 16.61 -19.73 -10.94
C LYS A 161 16.81 -18.36 -10.29
N ALA A 162 17.93 -18.18 -9.57
CA ALA A 162 18.31 -16.88 -9.00
C ALA A 162 18.54 -15.80 -10.06
N SER A 163 18.99 -16.18 -11.26
CA SER A 163 19.11 -15.26 -12.41
C SER A 163 17.76 -14.67 -12.81
N ASP A 164 16.70 -15.49 -12.79
CA ASP A 164 15.34 -15.05 -13.15
C ASP A 164 14.79 -14.06 -12.12
N ALA A 165 15.12 -14.25 -10.84
CA ALA A 165 14.79 -13.28 -9.79
C ALA A 165 15.45 -11.92 -10.05
N ARG A 166 16.71 -11.89 -10.47
CA ARG A 166 17.42 -10.63 -10.79
C ARG A 166 16.81 -9.92 -12.00
N TRP A 167 16.52 -10.67 -13.06
CA TRP A 167 15.87 -10.11 -14.25
C TRP A 167 14.47 -9.57 -13.93
N SER A 168 13.69 -10.30 -13.15
CA SER A 168 12.35 -9.84 -12.73
C SER A 168 12.42 -8.57 -11.89
N ALA A 169 13.41 -8.46 -10.98
CA ALA A 169 13.63 -7.23 -10.21
C ALA A 169 13.99 -6.04 -11.13
N GLY A 170 14.86 -6.25 -12.13
CA GLY A 170 15.20 -5.21 -13.10
C GLY A 170 13.99 -4.71 -13.90
N TRP A 171 13.19 -5.62 -14.44
CA TRP A 171 11.94 -5.24 -15.13
C TRP A 171 10.94 -4.59 -14.22
N ALA A 172 10.79 -5.06 -12.97
CA ALA A 172 9.93 -4.41 -11.99
C ALA A 172 10.32 -2.95 -11.78
N LEU A 173 11.62 -2.64 -11.65
CA LEU A 173 12.10 -1.26 -11.51
C LEU A 173 11.76 -0.39 -12.73
N VAL A 174 11.88 -0.92 -13.94
CA VAL A 174 11.51 -0.19 -15.18
C VAL A 174 10.02 0.17 -15.16
N PHE A 175 9.16 -0.80 -14.87
CA PHE A 175 7.72 -0.59 -14.85
C PHE A 175 7.25 0.30 -13.70
N ILE A 176 7.86 0.16 -12.52
CA ILE A 176 7.60 1.04 -11.37
C ILE A 176 8.06 2.46 -11.69
N GLY A 177 9.24 2.63 -12.28
CA GLY A 177 9.76 3.93 -12.70
C GLY A 177 8.82 4.62 -13.68
N LEU A 178 8.29 3.89 -14.66
CA LEU A 178 7.32 4.43 -15.62
C LEU A 178 6.04 4.93 -14.93
N LEU A 179 5.47 4.15 -14.01
CA LEU A 179 4.28 4.57 -13.26
C LEU A 179 4.56 5.78 -12.37
N TYR A 180 5.62 5.75 -11.58
CA TYR A 180 5.90 6.81 -10.61
C TYR A 180 6.36 8.11 -11.24
N THR A 181 7.02 8.09 -12.39
CA THR A 181 7.33 9.32 -13.13
C THR A 181 6.09 9.95 -13.77
N THR A 182 5.05 9.17 -14.05
CA THR A 182 3.75 9.66 -14.55
C THR A 182 2.88 10.24 -13.44
N ALA A 183 3.03 9.77 -12.19
CA ALA A 183 2.15 10.10 -11.08
C ALA A 183 2.07 11.61 -10.74
N PRO A 184 3.17 12.39 -10.72
CA PRO A 184 3.09 13.83 -10.47
C PRO A 184 2.23 14.59 -11.49
N ALA A 185 2.34 14.24 -12.77
CA ALA A 185 1.53 14.81 -13.84
C ALA A 185 0.03 14.51 -13.62
N VAL A 186 -0.30 13.23 -13.40
CA VAL A 186 -1.69 12.82 -13.12
C VAL A 186 -2.22 13.55 -11.88
N ALA A 187 -1.43 13.65 -10.81
CA ALA A 187 -1.86 14.31 -9.57
C ALA A 187 -2.19 15.79 -9.78
N VAL A 188 -1.31 16.54 -10.46
CA VAL A 188 -1.51 17.96 -10.73
C VAL A 188 -2.70 18.19 -11.63
N PHE A 189 -2.75 17.49 -12.76
CA PHE A 189 -3.82 17.66 -13.75
C PHE A 189 -5.20 17.24 -13.23
N SER A 190 -5.25 16.14 -12.48
CA SER A 190 -6.50 15.67 -11.84
C SER A 190 -7.01 16.66 -10.82
N LYS A 191 -6.13 17.13 -9.93
CA LYS A 191 -6.50 18.07 -8.88
C LYS A 191 -6.90 19.42 -9.43
N TYR A 192 -6.15 19.95 -10.40
CA TYR A 192 -6.50 21.19 -11.07
C TYR A 192 -7.87 21.12 -11.72
N ASN A 193 -8.12 20.07 -12.50
CA ASN A 193 -9.36 19.90 -13.21
C ASN A 193 -10.56 19.74 -12.25
N LEU A 194 -10.38 18.99 -11.17
CA LEU A 194 -11.40 18.82 -10.13
C LEU A 194 -11.75 20.15 -9.45
N LEU A 195 -10.74 20.89 -8.97
CA LEU A 195 -10.95 22.17 -8.31
C LEU A 195 -11.61 23.20 -9.26
N ASN A 196 -11.12 23.30 -10.49
CA ASN A 196 -11.67 24.21 -11.48
C ASN A 196 -13.12 23.89 -11.88
N THR A 197 -13.54 22.62 -11.73
CA THR A 197 -14.90 22.18 -12.04
C THR A 197 -15.87 22.47 -10.90
N LEU A 198 -15.44 22.39 -9.65
CA LEU A 198 -16.33 22.45 -8.48
C LEU A 198 -16.26 23.78 -7.72
N ALA A 199 -15.06 24.40 -7.63
CA ALA A 199 -14.87 25.56 -6.76
C ALA A 199 -15.58 26.81 -7.27
N ASN A 200 -16.31 27.47 -6.38
CA ASN A 200 -17.01 28.75 -6.64
C ASN A 200 -18.01 28.68 -7.82
N LYS A 201 -18.65 27.53 -7.99
CA LYS A 201 -19.67 27.30 -9.02
C LYS A 201 -21.08 27.28 -8.43
N PRO A 202 -22.12 27.65 -9.22
CA PRO A 202 -23.50 27.50 -8.77
C PRO A 202 -23.85 26.06 -8.44
N VAL A 203 -24.46 25.84 -7.26
CA VAL A 203 -24.83 24.50 -6.76
C VAL A 203 -25.68 23.75 -7.79
N GLU A 204 -26.66 24.42 -8.40
CA GLU A 204 -27.56 23.84 -9.38
C GLU A 204 -26.81 23.37 -10.64
N GLU A 205 -25.83 24.14 -11.11
CA GLU A 205 -24.99 23.76 -12.25
C GLU A 205 -24.14 22.52 -11.95
N VAL A 206 -23.50 22.49 -10.80
CA VAL A 206 -22.64 21.37 -10.38
C VAL A 206 -23.45 20.09 -10.19
N ARG A 207 -24.65 20.18 -9.59
CA ARG A 207 -25.55 19.03 -9.41
C ARG A 207 -26.12 18.46 -10.70
N GLN A 208 -26.11 19.21 -11.80
CA GLN A 208 -26.51 18.69 -13.11
C GLN A 208 -25.40 17.86 -13.79
N ILE A 209 -24.19 17.89 -13.29
CA ILE A 209 -23.08 17.13 -13.84
C ILE A 209 -23.24 15.64 -13.52
N ASP A 210 -23.33 14.80 -14.54
CA ASP A 210 -23.59 13.35 -14.41
C ASP A 210 -22.62 12.63 -13.46
N TRP A 211 -21.31 12.91 -13.54
CA TRP A 211 -20.35 12.27 -12.66
C TRP A 211 -20.49 12.74 -11.20
N VAL A 212 -20.90 13.97 -10.95
CA VAL A 212 -21.15 14.48 -9.60
C VAL A 212 -22.27 13.70 -8.94
N GLN A 213 -23.44 13.59 -9.64
CA GLN A 213 -24.59 12.83 -9.12
C GLN A 213 -24.21 11.39 -8.78
N LYS A 214 -23.46 10.75 -9.66
CA LYS A 214 -23.04 9.37 -9.49
C LYS A 214 -22.08 9.18 -8.29
N TRP A 215 -21.18 10.13 -8.04
CA TRP A 215 -20.31 10.08 -6.86
C TRP A 215 -21.02 10.49 -5.56
N GLU A 216 -22.02 11.40 -5.63
CA GLU A 216 -22.88 11.70 -4.48
C GLU A 216 -23.68 10.47 -4.02
N GLN A 217 -24.17 9.64 -4.94
CA GLN A 217 -24.88 8.39 -4.63
C GLN A 217 -24.01 7.42 -3.82
N THR A 218 -22.70 7.41 -4.01
CA THR A 218 -21.79 6.59 -3.23
C THR A 218 -21.57 7.08 -1.80
N GLY A 219 -21.91 8.34 -1.53
CA GLY A 219 -21.60 9.04 -0.27
C GLY A 219 -20.17 9.54 -0.17
N LEU A 220 -19.32 9.36 -1.20
CA LEU A 220 -17.92 9.76 -1.21
C LEU A 220 -17.67 11.18 -1.75
N LEU A 221 -18.68 11.79 -2.36
CA LEU A 221 -18.78 13.19 -2.68
C LEU A 221 -20.02 13.75 -1.96
N LYS A 222 -19.89 14.91 -1.31
CA LYS A 222 -21.02 15.60 -0.66
C LYS A 222 -20.94 17.08 -0.97
N LEU A 223 -22.05 17.63 -1.44
CA LEU A 223 -22.22 19.05 -1.72
C LEU A 223 -23.27 19.58 -0.76
N GLN A 224 -22.90 20.59 0.02
CA GLN A 224 -23.80 21.18 1.03
C GLN A 224 -23.62 22.69 1.02
N ASP A 225 -24.57 23.39 0.40
CA ASP A 225 -24.68 24.85 0.50
C ASP A 225 -25.04 25.21 1.94
N LYS A 226 -24.07 25.63 2.74
CA LYS A 226 -24.24 25.90 4.17
C LYS A 226 -24.79 27.29 4.46
N ASN A 227 -24.43 28.25 3.59
CA ASN A 227 -24.80 29.64 3.77
C ASN A 227 -26.06 30.04 3.00
N GLY A 228 -26.54 29.18 2.05
CA GLY A 228 -27.74 29.38 1.26
C GLY A 228 -27.61 30.41 0.14
N ASP A 229 -26.37 30.72 -0.30
CA ASP A 229 -26.12 31.69 -1.37
C ASP A 229 -26.20 31.10 -2.79
N GLY A 230 -26.33 29.75 -2.87
CA GLY A 230 -26.44 29.03 -4.14
C GLY A 230 -25.07 28.80 -4.83
N ILE A 231 -23.94 29.12 -4.20
CA ILE A 231 -22.60 28.94 -4.75
C ILE A 231 -21.81 27.98 -3.85
N LEU A 232 -21.12 27.00 -4.42
CA LEU A 232 -20.29 26.06 -3.69
C LEU A 232 -18.94 26.66 -3.30
N GLN A 233 -18.76 27.00 -2.03
CA GLN A 233 -17.46 27.41 -1.51
C GLN A 233 -16.58 26.20 -1.27
N MET A 234 -15.45 26.13 -1.97
CA MET A 234 -14.33 25.25 -1.60
C MET A 234 -13.29 26.04 -0.83
N SER A 235 -12.98 25.61 0.39
CA SER A 235 -12.04 26.34 1.25
C SER A 235 -11.23 25.36 2.11
N ALA A 236 -10.03 25.81 2.48
CA ALA A 236 -9.22 25.13 3.50
C ALA A 236 -9.85 25.24 4.90
N ASN A 237 -10.70 26.23 5.14
CA ASN A 237 -11.44 26.40 6.38
C ASN A 237 -12.66 25.46 6.39
N PRO A 238 -12.73 24.46 7.30
CA PRO A 238 -13.84 23.50 7.35
C PRO A 238 -15.22 24.14 7.59
N ASP A 239 -15.27 25.28 8.28
CA ASP A 239 -16.53 25.96 8.61
C ASP A 239 -17.19 26.56 7.38
N VAL A 240 -16.37 27.00 6.42
CA VAL A 240 -16.81 27.62 5.17
C VAL A 240 -16.88 26.61 4.03
N ASN A 241 -16.12 25.52 4.12
CA ASN A 241 -16.04 24.53 3.04
C ASN A 241 -17.35 23.76 2.87
N GLU A 242 -17.89 23.75 1.67
CA GLU A 242 -19.18 23.16 1.29
C GLU A 242 -19.04 21.91 0.41
N VAL A 243 -17.82 21.59 -0.01
CA VAL A 243 -17.53 20.43 -0.83
C VAL A 243 -16.67 19.45 -0.06
N THR A 244 -17.20 18.27 0.23
CA THR A 244 -16.46 17.18 0.88
C THR A 244 -16.19 16.08 -0.14
N ILE A 245 -14.92 15.80 -0.42
CA ILE A 245 -14.47 14.77 -1.37
C ILE A 245 -13.62 13.76 -0.63
N ASP A 246 -13.98 12.50 -0.71
CA ASP A 246 -13.11 11.41 -0.26
C ASP A 246 -11.85 11.37 -1.14
N ARG A 247 -10.68 11.40 -0.51
CA ARG A 247 -9.39 11.46 -1.21
C ARG A 247 -9.14 10.26 -2.12
N ASP A 248 -9.74 9.12 -1.77
CA ASP A 248 -9.55 7.86 -2.49
C ASP A 248 -10.24 7.84 -3.86
N ILE A 249 -11.17 8.78 -4.15
CA ILE A 249 -11.86 8.82 -5.45
C ILE A 249 -11.19 9.72 -6.49
N ILE A 250 -10.23 10.56 -6.12
CA ILE A 250 -9.71 11.61 -7.01
C ILE A 250 -9.16 11.04 -8.31
N VAL A 251 -8.32 10.00 -8.25
CA VAL A 251 -7.75 9.38 -9.45
C VAL A 251 -8.82 8.62 -10.25
N LEU A 252 -9.75 7.95 -9.57
CA LEU A 252 -10.82 7.18 -10.23
C LEU A 252 -11.83 8.07 -10.94
N SER A 253 -12.13 9.25 -10.40
CA SER A 253 -13.04 10.23 -11.00
C SER A 253 -12.40 11.06 -12.13
N THR A 254 -11.05 11.09 -12.19
CA THR A 254 -10.31 11.92 -13.16
C THR A 254 -10.79 11.80 -14.61
N PRO A 255 -10.99 10.61 -15.20
CA PRO A 255 -11.42 10.52 -16.58
C PRO A 255 -12.84 11.05 -16.80
N GLU A 256 -13.71 10.98 -15.80
CA GLU A 256 -15.06 11.53 -15.85
C GLU A 256 -15.04 13.06 -15.73
N VAL A 257 -14.27 13.60 -14.78
CA VAL A 257 -14.06 15.05 -14.58
C VAL A 257 -13.46 15.68 -15.84
N ALA A 258 -12.51 15.01 -16.47
CA ALA A 258 -11.88 15.45 -17.72
C ALA A 258 -12.73 15.18 -18.97
N LYS A 259 -13.93 14.63 -18.82
CA LYS A 259 -14.83 14.27 -19.93
C LYS A 259 -14.15 13.39 -20.99
N LEU A 260 -13.29 12.48 -20.56
CA LEU A 260 -12.66 11.50 -21.44
C LEU A 260 -13.69 10.48 -21.94
N SER A 261 -13.33 9.73 -22.99
CA SER A 261 -14.27 8.77 -23.57
C SER A 261 -14.73 7.71 -22.57
N PRO A 262 -15.96 7.17 -22.70
CA PRO A 262 -16.48 6.10 -21.83
C PRO A 262 -15.58 4.87 -21.79
N PHE A 263 -14.84 4.59 -22.87
CA PHE A 263 -13.85 3.53 -22.92
C PHE A 263 -12.73 3.76 -21.89
N ILE A 264 -12.19 4.98 -21.81
CA ILE A 264 -11.12 5.32 -20.85
C ILE A 264 -11.67 5.25 -19.41
N VAL A 265 -12.89 5.73 -19.18
CA VAL A 265 -13.57 5.63 -17.89
C VAL A 265 -13.68 4.17 -17.44
N GLY A 266 -14.18 3.28 -18.31
CA GLY A 266 -14.27 1.85 -18.03
C GLY A 266 -12.92 1.17 -17.84
N LEU A 267 -11.92 1.56 -18.62
CA LEU A 267 -10.56 1.04 -18.51
C LEU A 267 -9.91 1.43 -17.18
N VAL A 268 -10.10 2.67 -16.71
CA VAL A 268 -9.59 3.13 -15.40
C VAL A 268 -10.31 2.42 -14.25
N ALA A 269 -11.61 2.17 -14.37
CA ALA A 269 -12.33 1.35 -13.41
C ALA A 269 -11.77 -0.08 -13.32
N ALA A 270 -11.57 -0.71 -14.48
CA ALA A 270 -10.96 -2.05 -14.54
C ALA A 270 -9.52 -2.05 -13.99
N GLY A 271 -8.74 -0.98 -14.26
CA GLY A 271 -7.40 -0.79 -13.71
C GLY A 271 -7.40 -0.65 -12.18
N GLY A 272 -8.33 0.11 -11.63
CA GLY A 272 -8.52 0.27 -10.18
C GLY A 272 -8.89 -1.05 -9.50
N LEU A 273 -9.82 -1.82 -10.08
CA LEU A 273 -10.15 -3.17 -9.60
C LEU A 273 -8.94 -4.11 -9.68
N ALA A 274 -8.22 -4.11 -10.80
CA ALA A 274 -7.04 -4.93 -11.00
C ALA A 274 -5.94 -4.62 -9.98
N ALA A 275 -5.69 -3.34 -9.69
CA ALA A 275 -4.72 -2.90 -8.71
C ALA A 275 -5.03 -3.42 -7.30
N ALA A 276 -6.26 -3.20 -6.83
CA ALA A 276 -6.68 -3.58 -5.50
C ALA A 276 -6.79 -5.10 -5.33
N LEU A 277 -7.41 -5.81 -6.28
CA LEU A 277 -7.58 -7.26 -6.22
C LEU A 277 -6.27 -8.03 -6.31
N SER A 278 -5.29 -7.56 -7.12
CA SER A 278 -3.99 -8.21 -7.24
C SER A 278 -3.22 -8.22 -5.92
N THR A 279 -3.26 -7.10 -5.22
CA THR A 279 -2.60 -6.93 -3.93
C THR A 279 -3.35 -7.68 -2.83
N ALA A 280 -4.70 -7.57 -2.79
CA ALA A 280 -5.53 -8.28 -1.82
C ALA A 280 -5.30 -9.80 -1.89
N ALA A 281 -5.32 -10.37 -3.09
CA ALA A 281 -5.09 -11.81 -3.27
C ALA A 281 -3.73 -12.27 -2.75
N GLY A 282 -2.66 -11.48 -2.99
CA GLY A 282 -1.32 -11.78 -2.46
C GLY A 282 -1.26 -11.75 -0.94
N LEU A 283 -1.87 -10.76 -0.31
CA LEU A 283 -1.91 -10.62 1.16
C LEU A 283 -2.73 -11.74 1.82
N LEU A 284 -3.88 -12.07 1.25
CA LEU A 284 -4.75 -13.13 1.77
C LEU A 284 -4.09 -14.52 1.72
N ILE A 285 -3.32 -14.80 0.66
CA ILE A 285 -2.53 -16.05 0.60
C ILE A 285 -1.47 -16.09 1.71
N VAL A 286 -0.77 -15.00 1.97
CA VAL A 286 0.22 -14.96 3.06
C VAL A 286 -0.45 -15.25 4.40
N ILE A 287 -1.57 -14.59 4.71
CA ILE A 287 -2.31 -14.81 5.96
C ILE A 287 -2.82 -16.25 6.03
N ALA A 288 -3.41 -16.76 4.95
CA ALA A 288 -3.94 -18.11 4.89
C ALA A 288 -2.84 -19.17 5.08
N SER A 289 -1.68 -18.98 4.43
CA SER A 289 -0.52 -19.87 4.57
C SER A 289 0.05 -19.82 5.99
N ALA A 290 0.20 -18.62 6.54
CA ALA A 290 0.67 -18.42 7.90
C ALA A 290 -0.20 -19.15 8.94
N ILE A 291 -1.53 -19.12 8.78
CA ILE A 291 -2.45 -19.78 9.69
C ILE A 291 -2.55 -21.28 9.41
N SER A 292 -2.77 -21.69 8.14
CA SER A 292 -3.01 -23.09 7.82
C SER A 292 -1.75 -23.97 7.87
N HIS A 293 -0.63 -23.44 7.40
CA HIS A 293 0.63 -24.18 7.39
C HIS A 293 1.45 -23.95 8.65
N ASP A 294 1.76 -22.71 9.01
CA ASP A 294 2.73 -22.44 10.07
C ASP A 294 2.13 -22.56 11.46
N LEU A 295 0.88 -22.15 11.69
CA LEU A 295 0.20 -22.35 12.97
C LEU A 295 -0.46 -23.73 13.04
N TYR A 296 -1.40 -24.04 12.13
CA TYR A 296 -2.20 -25.25 12.28
C TYR A 296 -1.35 -26.50 12.03
N THR A 297 -0.69 -26.63 10.89
CA THR A 297 0.04 -27.85 10.53
C THR A 297 1.26 -28.07 11.41
N ARG A 298 2.07 -27.03 11.65
CA ARG A 298 3.32 -27.23 12.44
C ARG A 298 3.12 -27.30 13.93
N LEU A 299 2.06 -26.65 14.49
CA LEU A 299 1.89 -26.51 15.93
C LEU A 299 0.70 -27.31 16.50
N ILE A 300 -0.38 -27.51 15.71
CA ILE A 300 -1.62 -28.11 16.20
C ILE A 300 -1.76 -29.54 15.69
N ASN A 301 -1.69 -29.74 14.36
CA ASN A 301 -1.87 -31.06 13.75
C ASN A 301 -0.89 -31.32 12.59
N PRO A 302 0.32 -31.83 12.89
CA PRO A 302 1.32 -32.15 11.87
C PRO A 302 0.86 -33.22 10.85
N GLY A 303 -0.09 -34.05 11.21
CA GLY A 303 -0.66 -35.10 10.34
C GLY A 303 -1.87 -34.67 9.51
N ALA A 304 -2.20 -33.39 9.48
CA ALA A 304 -3.36 -32.90 8.73
C ALA A 304 -3.27 -33.22 7.24
N SER A 305 -4.40 -33.70 6.66
CA SER A 305 -4.50 -33.96 5.23
C SER A 305 -4.41 -32.66 4.43
N GLU A 306 -3.97 -32.73 3.17
CA GLU A 306 -3.93 -31.59 2.26
C GLU A 306 -5.31 -30.93 2.08
N ALA A 307 -6.37 -31.75 2.05
CA ALA A 307 -7.74 -31.27 1.99
C ALA A 307 -8.11 -30.39 3.22
N THR A 308 -7.70 -30.83 4.41
CA THR A 308 -7.92 -30.06 5.66
C THR A 308 -7.15 -28.75 5.65
N LYS A 309 -5.88 -28.76 5.24
CA LYS A 309 -5.06 -27.55 5.12
C LYS A 309 -5.68 -26.54 4.15
N LEU A 310 -6.15 -27.02 3.01
CA LEU A 310 -6.81 -26.19 2.00
C LEU A 310 -8.14 -25.63 2.50
N LEU A 311 -8.94 -26.43 3.22
CA LEU A 311 -10.19 -25.96 3.83
C LEU A 311 -9.94 -24.86 4.83
N ILE A 312 -8.96 -25.04 5.74
CA ILE A 312 -8.58 -24.01 6.72
C ILE A 312 -8.12 -22.73 6.02
N ALA A 313 -7.26 -22.85 4.99
CA ALA A 313 -6.81 -21.69 4.23
C ALA A 313 -7.99 -20.90 3.61
N ARG A 314 -8.97 -21.61 3.02
CA ARG A 314 -10.18 -20.99 2.44
C ARG A 314 -11.05 -20.29 3.47
N VAL A 315 -11.28 -20.94 4.61
CA VAL A 315 -12.04 -20.35 5.73
C VAL A 315 -11.34 -19.11 6.26
N VAL A 316 -10.03 -19.17 6.44
CA VAL A 316 -9.22 -18.02 6.90
C VAL A 316 -9.33 -16.87 5.92
N ILE A 317 -9.18 -17.08 4.61
CA ILE A 317 -9.32 -16.05 3.59
C ILE A 317 -10.68 -15.35 3.74
N PHE A 318 -11.76 -16.11 3.81
CA PHE A 318 -13.10 -15.58 3.94
C PHE A 318 -13.26 -14.73 5.22
N LEU A 319 -12.81 -15.27 6.36
CA LEU A 319 -12.90 -14.56 7.64
C LEU A 319 -12.08 -13.26 7.65
N VAL A 320 -10.88 -13.26 7.08
CA VAL A 320 -10.03 -12.08 7.02
C VAL A 320 -10.66 -10.98 6.18
N VAL A 321 -11.25 -11.31 5.02
CA VAL A 321 -11.91 -10.30 4.17
C VAL A 321 -13.16 -9.76 4.84
N VAL A 322 -13.94 -10.61 5.50
CA VAL A 322 -15.11 -10.17 6.30
C VAL A 322 -14.68 -9.25 7.44
N LEU A 323 -13.60 -9.58 8.17
CA LEU A 323 -13.06 -8.74 9.23
C LEU A 323 -12.50 -7.40 8.72
N ALA A 324 -12.04 -7.35 7.48
CA ALA A 324 -11.56 -6.11 6.86
C ALA A 324 -12.71 -5.16 6.44
N ALA A 325 -13.93 -5.68 6.23
CA ALA A 325 -15.06 -4.89 5.73
C ALA A 325 -15.43 -3.67 6.59
N PRO A 326 -15.59 -3.78 7.91
CA PRO A 326 -15.91 -2.63 8.76
C PRO A 326 -14.87 -1.50 8.64
N PHE A 327 -13.59 -1.86 8.53
CA PHE A 327 -12.51 -0.89 8.34
C PHE A 327 -12.47 -0.35 6.91
N GLY A 328 -12.96 -1.07 5.92
CA GLY A 328 -13.12 -0.60 4.56
C GLY A 328 -14.30 0.38 4.42
N ILE A 329 -15.37 0.18 5.17
CA ILE A 329 -16.55 1.07 5.19
C ILE A 329 -16.22 2.38 5.91
N ASN A 330 -15.68 2.29 7.13
CA ASN A 330 -15.27 3.42 7.95
C ASN A 330 -13.75 3.39 8.14
N PRO A 331 -12.97 3.80 7.14
CA PRO A 331 -11.53 3.66 7.21
C PRO A 331 -10.95 4.62 8.24
N PRO A 332 -10.01 4.15 9.04
CA PRO A 332 -9.31 4.99 10.00
C PRO A 332 -8.39 6.04 9.34
N ALA A 333 -8.09 5.85 8.06
CA ALA A 333 -7.31 6.76 7.24
C ALA A 333 -7.59 6.47 5.76
N PHE A 334 -7.25 7.37 4.85
CA PHE A 334 -7.37 7.12 3.41
C PHE A 334 -6.39 6.03 2.92
N ILE A 335 -6.68 5.41 1.78
CA ILE A 335 -5.99 4.20 1.28
C ILE A 335 -4.46 4.33 1.32
N ALA A 336 -3.90 5.40 0.75
CA ALA A 336 -2.44 5.56 0.67
C ALA A 336 -1.78 5.70 2.06
N GLN A 337 -2.48 6.26 3.04
CA GLN A 337 -1.99 6.39 4.42
C GLN A 337 -1.98 5.03 5.14
N LEU A 338 -3.04 4.22 4.98
CA LEU A 338 -3.09 2.86 5.52
C LEU A 338 -1.99 1.97 4.91
N VAL A 339 -1.73 2.13 3.61
CA VAL A 339 -0.61 1.46 2.94
C VAL A 339 0.72 1.87 3.58
N ALA A 340 0.94 3.17 3.81
CA ALA A 340 2.16 3.65 4.45
C ALA A 340 2.35 3.07 5.87
N PHE A 341 1.28 2.87 6.65
CA PHE A 341 1.35 2.20 7.95
C PHE A 341 1.81 0.75 7.82
N ALA A 342 1.25 0.00 6.86
CA ALA A 342 1.67 -1.38 6.62
C ALA A 342 3.15 -1.49 6.22
N PHE A 343 3.63 -0.58 5.37
CA PHE A 343 5.05 -0.49 5.02
C PHE A 343 5.92 -0.13 6.23
N GLY A 344 5.47 0.80 7.08
CA GLY A 344 6.14 1.16 8.31
C GLY A 344 6.28 -0.01 9.28
N LEU A 345 5.21 -0.77 9.46
CA LEU A 345 5.21 -1.99 10.26
C LEU A 345 6.14 -3.06 9.68
N ALA A 346 6.15 -3.25 8.36
CA ALA A 346 7.06 -4.19 7.69
C ALA A 346 8.54 -3.75 7.82
N ALA A 347 8.82 -2.47 7.61
CA ALA A 347 10.15 -1.89 7.77
C ALA A 347 10.70 -2.08 9.18
N SER A 348 9.88 -1.83 10.18
CA SER A 348 10.29 -1.92 11.60
C SER A 348 10.36 -3.36 12.14
N THR A 349 9.71 -4.31 11.48
CA THR A 349 9.61 -5.69 11.97
C THR A 349 10.51 -6.64 11.20
N PHE A 350 10.29 -6.80 9.89
CA PHE A 350 10.92 -7.84 9.09
C PHE A 350 12.24 -7.44 8.46
N PHE A 351 12.33 -6.19 7.96
CA PHE A 351 13.52 -5.76 7.20
C PHE A 351 14.82 -5.93 7.98
N PRO A 352 14.95 -5.47 9.26
CA PRO A 352 16.18 -5.67 10.01
C PRO A 352 16.52 -7.14 10.26
N ALA A 353 15.52 -7.96 10.58
CA ALA A 353 15.73 -9.38 10.83
C ALA A 353 16.23 -10.11 9.57
N ILE A 354 15.68 -9.77 8.39
CA ILE A 354 16.12 -10.34 7.10
C ILE A 354 17.53 -9.86 6.77
N LEU A 355 17.81 -8.56 6.87
CA LEU A 355 19.10 -7.99 6.52
C LEU A 355 20.21 -8.54 7.42
N LEU A 356 20.01 -8.52 8.75
CA LEU A 356 20.99 -9.07 9.69
C LEU A 356 21.15 -10.59 9.53
N GLY A 357 20.03 -11.30 9.26
CA GLY A 357 20.09 -12.75 9.02
C GLY A 357 20.89 -13.14 7.77
N ILE A 358 20.97 -12.26 6.76
CA ILE A 358 21.76 -12.49 5.54
C ILE A 358 23.23 -12.07 5.72
N PHE A 359 23.49 -10.97 6.44
CA PHE A 359 24.81 -10.34 6.44
C PHE A 359 25.60 -10.48 7.75
N ASP A 360 24.95 -10.84 8.86
CA ASP A 360 25.60 -10.95 10.18
C ASP A 360 25.66 -12.41 10.68
N ARG A 361 26.85 -13.01 10.65
CA ARG A 361 27.13 -14.37 11.14
C ARG A 361 26.74 -14.60 12.61
N ARG A 362 26.74 -13.52 13.39
CA ARG A 362 26.48 -13.57 14.85
C ARG A 362 24.98 -13.41 15.14
N MET A 363 24.16 -13.03 14.15
CA MET A 363 22.73 -12.87 14.34
C MET A 363 22.09 -14.19 14.74
N ASN A 364 21.38 -14.19 15.86
CA ASN A 364 20.70 -15.36 16.39
C ASN A 364 19.19 -15.13 16.55
N MET A 365 18.49 -16.18 16.94
CA MET A 365 17.05 -16.17 17.11
C MET A 365 16.58 -15.16 18.17
N GLN A 366 17.26 -15.09 19.31
CA GLN A 366 16.91 -14.20 20.41
C GLN A 366 16.99 -12.72 19.99
N GLY A 367 18.05 -12.36 19.27
CA GLY A 367 18.21 -11.03 18.72
C GLY A 367 17.11 -10.67 17.72
N ALA A 368 16.83 -11.57 16.76
CA ALA A 368 15.78 -11.35 15.78
C ALA A 368 14.40 -11.14 16.42
N VAL A 369 14.04 -12.03 17.37
CA VAL A 369 12.76 -11.94 18.10
C VAL A 369 12.63 -10.64 18.89
N ALA A 370 13.67 -10.30 19.68
CA ALA A 370 13.66 -9.09 20.49
C ALA A 370 13.54 -7.83 19.62
N GLY A 371 14.32 -7.75 18.53
CA GLY A 371 14.25 -6.64 17.59
C GLY A 371 12.88 -6.52 16.91
N MET A 372 12.30 -7.63 16.43
CA MET A 372 10.99 -7.66 15.83
C MET A 372 9.89 -7.21 16.80
N ILE A 373 9.92 -7.65 18.06
CA ILE A 373 8.94 -7.23 19.07
C ILE A 373 9.04 -5.72 19.30
N VAL A 374 10.24 -5.22 19.56
CA VAL A 374 10.44 -3.80 19.86
C VAL A 374 10.04 -2.93 18.66
N GLY A 375 10.47 -3.29 17.46
CA GLY A 375 10.12 -2.54 16.24
C GLY A 375 8.62 -2.52 15.97
N LEU A 376 7.97 -3.70 16.07
CA LEU A 376 6.52 -3.83 15.84
C LEU A 376 5.71 -3.06 16.89
N VAL A 377 5.99 -3.30 18.17
CA VAL A 377 5.22 -2.68 19.28
C VAL A 377 5.41 -1.17 19.28
N PHE A 378 6.64 -0.68 19.13
CA PHE A 378 6.91 0.75 19.06
C PHE A 378 6.15 1.42 17.90
N THR A 379 6.30 0.88 16.68
CA THR A 379 5.68 1.47 15.48
C THR A 379 4.16 1.41 15.55
N ALA A 380 3.59 0.27 15.93
CA ALA A 380 2.14 0.13 16.08
C ALA A 380 1.57 1.05 17.16
N SER A 381 2.22 1.13 18.33
CA SER A 381 1.79 2.01 19.44
C SER A 381 1.82 3.48 19.04
N TYR A 382 2.87 3.91 18.32
CA TYR A 382 2.96 5.29 17.85
C TYR A 382 1.87 5.61 16.81
N ILE A 383 1.64 4.74 15.84
CA ILE A 383 0.57 4.91 14.84
C ILE A 383 -0.80 4.98 15.54
N ILE A 384 -1.10 4.04 16.41
CA ILE A 384 -2.37 4.01 17.16
C ILE A 384 -2.49 5.25 18.06
N GLY A 385 -1.45 5.59 18.79
CA GLY A 385 -1.44 6.74 19.69
C GLY A 385 -1.70 8.06 18.96
N THR A 386 -0.98 8.31 17.87
CA THR A 386 -1.09 9.58 17.14
C THR A 386 -2.35 9.69 16.29
N LYS A 387 -2.88 8.57 15.77
CA LYS A 387 -4.06 8.60 14.87
C LYS A 387 -5.39 8.42 15.57
N TYR A 388 -5.42 7.68 16.68
CA TYR A 388 -6.68 7.29 17.34
C TYR A 388 -6.80 7.79 18.79
N LEU A 389 -5.66 7.96 19.49
CA LEU A 389 -5.68 8.36 20.91
C LEU A 389 -5.32 9.85 21.09
N GLY A 390 -5.15 10.59 20.00
CA GLY A 390 -4.88 12.03 20.05
C GLY A 390 -3.47 12.40 20.55
N TRP A 391 -2.50 11.48 20.52
CA TRP A 391 -1.13 11.82 20.89
C TRP A 391 -0.54 12.81 19.90
N PRO A 392 0.20 13.82 20.35
CA PRO A 392 0.96 14.65 19.45
C PRO A 392 2.09 13.85 18.76
N ASN A 393 2.63 14.36 17.67
CA ASN A 393 3.82 13.79 17.04
C ASN A 393 5.07 14.15 17.88
N PHE A 394 5.17 13.58 19.09
CA PHE A 394 6.15 13.94 20.12
C PHE A 394 7.60 13.56 19.79
N ILE A 395 7.82 12.66 18.84
CA ILE A 395 9.16 12.30 18.37
C ILE A 395 9.52 13.22 17.20
N LEU A 396 10.21 14.33 17.44
CA LEU A 396 10.71 15.30 16.45
C LEU A 396 9.64 15.75 15.42
N GLY A 397 8.37 15.71 15.77
CA GLY A 397 7.27 16.01 14.85
C GLY A 397 7.06 14.96 13.73
N ILE A 398 7.61 13.75 13.90
CA ILE A 398 7.51 12.68 12.90
C ILE A 398 6.06 12.19 12.84
N THR A 399 5.52 12.15 11.64
CA THR A 399 4.16 11.63 11.42
C THR A 399 4.09 10.10 11.47
N ALA A 400 2.90 9.57 11.67
CA ALA A 400 2.66 8.13 11.74
C ALA A 400 3.16 7.37 10.49
N GLU A 401 3.18 8.02 9.33
CA GLU A 401 3.65 7.44 8.07
C GLU A 401 5.17 7.26 8.03
N GLY A 402 5.92 8.11 8.73
CA GLY A 402 7.39 8.09 8.76
C GLY A 402 8.00 7.35 9.94
N ILE A 403 7.19 7.03 10.98
CA ILE A 403 7.73 6.46 12.23
C ILE A 403 8.34 5.07 12.07
N GLY A 404 7.94 4.34 11.02
CA GLY A 404 8.49 3.03 10.70
C GLY A 404 10.01 3.03 10.56
N ALA A 405 10.60 4.12 10.06
CA ALA A 405 12.06 4.27 9.98
C ALA A 405 12.71 4.28 11.36
N ILE A 406 12.11 4.94 12.36
CA ILE A 406 12.62 4.93 13.74
C ILE A 406 12.45 3.54 14.36
N GLY A 407 11.26 2.91 14.17
CA GLY A 407 11.05 1.53 14.62
C GLY A 407 12.04 0.54 14.02
N MET A 408 12.40 0.74 12.75
CA MET A 408 13.45 -0.03 12.08
C MET A 408 14.82 0.14 12.77
N LEU A 409 15.22 1.37 13.05
CA LEU A 409 16.50 1.63 13.76
C LEU A 409 16.51 1.01 15.15
N LEU A 410 15.40 1.12 15.89
CA LEU A 410 15.27 0.47 17.19
C LEU A 410 15.39 -1.06 17.08
N ASN A 411 14.76 -1.67 16.09
CA ASN A 411 14.89 -3.10 15.82
C ASN A 411 16.35 -3.47 15.54
N PHE A 412 17.05 -2.74 14.67
CA PHE A 412 18.48 -2.99 14.40
C PHE A 412 19.33 -2.96 15.66
N VAL A 413 19.17 -1.93 16.48
CA VAL A 413 19.92 -1.76 17.72
C VAL A 413 19.63 -2.91 18.69
N VAL A 414 18.37 -3.20 18.95
CA VAL A 414 17.97 -4.26 19.90
C VAL A 414 18.40 -5.63 19.39
N ALA A 415 18.15 -5.95 18.12
CA ALA A 415 18.53 -7.21 17.51
C ALA A 415 20.04 -7.42 17.58
N TYR A 416 20.81 -6.39 17.27
CA TYR A 416 22.28 -6.43 17.36
C TYR A 416 22.75 -6.65 18.80
N LEU A 417 22.31 -5.85 19.74
CA LEU A 417 22.73 -5.94 21.16
C LEU A 417 22.35 -7.29 21.79
N VAL A 418 21.11 -7.73 21.60
CA VAL A 418 20.63 -9.01 22.16
C VAL A 418 21.38 -10.19 21.54
N SER A 419 21.65 -10.17 20.22
CA SER A 419 22.39 -11.24 19.56
C SER A 419 23.84 -11.34 20.06
N ARG A 420 24.45 -10.25 20.51
CA ARG A 420 25.79 -10.25 21.13
C ARG A 420 25.76 -10.69 22.59
N ALA A 421 24.70 -10.40 23.31
CA ALA A 421 24.53 -10.79 24.72
C ALA A 421 24.06 -12.23 24.92
N THR A 422 23.66 -12.92 23.85
CA THR A 422 23.14 -14.30 23.88
C THR A 422 24.05 -15.26 23.10
N PRO A 423 23.94 -16.59 23.30
CA PRO A 423 24.82 -17.57 22.62
C PRO A 423 24.79 -17.42 21.09
N PRO A 424 25.95 -17.69 20.43
CA PRO A 424 26.01 -17.61 18.96
C PRO A 424 25.07 -18.63 18.29
N PRO A 425 24.67 -18.41 17.04
CA PRO A 425 23.96 -19.43 16.28
C PRO A 425 24.91 -20.64 16.04
N PRO A 426 24.36 -21.84 15.77
CA PRO A 426 25.14 -23.01 15.41
C PRO A 426 26.13 -22.74 14.26
N GLU A 427 27.27 -23.40 14.24
CA GLU A 427 28.32 -23.22 13.21
C GLU A 427 27.78 -23.46 11.81
N GLU A 428 26.89 -24.45 11.61
CA GLU A 428 26.25 -24.72 10.34
C GLU A 428 25.50 -23.47 9.78
N ILE A 429 24.85 -22.72 10.67
CA ILE A 429 24.12 -21.47 10.26
C ILE A 429 25.12 -20.37 9.93
N GLN A 430 26.22 -20.27 10.67
CA GLN A 430 27.25 -19.28 10.38
C GLN A 430 27.93 -19.57 9.03
N HIS A 431 28.22 -20.81 8.71
CA HIS A 431 28.73 -21.22 7.39
C HIS A 431 27.70 -20.93 6.28
N LEU A 432 26.44 -21.24 6.52
CA LEU A 432 25.38 -20.92 5.55
C LEU A 432 25.34 -19.43 5.21
N VAL A 433 25.47 -18.53 6.21
CA VAL A 433 25.50 -17.07 6.00
C VAL A 433 26.69 -16.65 5.12
N ASP A 434 27.82 -17.33 5.20
CA ASP A 434 28.96 -17.06 4.33
C ASP A 434 28.73 -17.59 2.92
N GLU A 435 28.27 -18.84 2.80
CA GLU A 435 28.07 -19.51 1.50
C GLU A 435 27.03 -18.87 0.61
N ILE A 436 25.90 -18.38 1.16
CA ILE A 436 24.83 -17.76 0.36
C ILE A 436 25.27 -16.51 -0.39
N ARG A 437 26.40 -15.92 0.03
CA ARG A 437 26.96 -14.71 -0.60
C ARG A 437 28.03 -15.01 -1.67
N ILE A 438 28.52 -16.24 -1.71
CA ILE A 438 29.55 -16.66 -2.67
C ILE A 438 28.87 -17.15 -3.95
N PRO A 439 29.17 -16.55 -5.13
CA PRO A 439 28.61 -17.02 -6.40
C PRO A 439 29.04 -18.47 -6.67
N LYS A 440 28.10 -19.34 -7.02
CA LYS A 440 28.40 -20.71 -7.44
C LYS A 440 29.33 -20.68 -8.64
N GLY A 441 30.51 -21.20 -8.51
CA GLY A 441 31.57 -21.21 -9.55
C GLY A 441 32.82 -20.42 -9.20
N SER A 442 32.82 -19.62 -8.12
CA SER A 442 34.03 -18.89 -7.64
C SER A 442 34.84 -19.64 -6.58
N ALA A 443 34.49 -20.87 -6.26
CA ALA A 443 35.05 -21.66 -5.18
C ALA A 443 36.51 -22.10 -5.36
N GLY A 444 37.25 -21.52 -6.30
CA GLY A 444 38.68 -21.85 -6.55
C GLY A 444 39.69 -20.80 -6.11
N SER A 445 39.25 -19.58 -5.69
CA SER A 445 40.22 -18.50 -5.41
C SER A 445 40.09 -17.79 -4.07
N ALA A 446 39.12 -18.15 -3.22
CA ALA A 446 38.84 -17.42 -1.98
C ALA A 446 39.26 -18.14 -0.67
N LEU A 447 39.92 -19.29 -0.74
CA LEU A 447 40.39 -20.04 0.44
C LEU A 447 41.92 -20.01 0.64
N GLU A 448 42.64 -19.16 -0.07
CA GLU A 448 44.09 -18.94 0.11
C GLU A 448 44.41 -17.49 0.52
N HIS A 449 43.77 -16.97 1.54
CA HIS A 449 44.31 -15.79 2.25
C HIS A 449 43.84 -15.76 3.70
#